data_17b7abc094d95bb8adfe4ef86b285def
#
_entry.id   17b7abc094d95bb8adfe4ef86b285def
#
_cell.length_a   1.000
_cell.length_b   1.000
_cell.length_c   1.000
_cell.angle_alpha   90.00
_cell.angle_beta   90.00
_cell.angle_gamma   90.00
#
_symmetry.space_group_name_H-M   'P 1'
#
loop_
_entity.id
_entity.type
_entity.pdbx_description
1 polymer ?
#
loop_
_entity_poly.entity_id
_entity_poly.type
_entity_poly.pdbx_seq_one_letter_code
_entity_poly.pdbx_strand_id
1 'polypeptide(L)'
;CRGGRREAQGRGTPHRDKASPEGQQACYRRRRRQPVFVCAACGLVYELALVSLGSYLIGNTATQASIVLSVMVFAMGVGSLAAKPLQRHATIAFAVIELSLALLGGLSVMALYWAFAYLELYTPALVVVAFVLGLLIGAEIPLLMVLLQKIRRQDAGSAVADMFAVDYIGALVGGLCFPFLLLPWFGQLRGAIIVGLVNAVAGCFLVFVVFRRSLRPPVATMLGAGAAAVIVVLVAALVLSGRFEVTARQALFRDPIVAAERTPYQDIVITERQTSAGPDTRLFLNGDLQFSSIDEYRYHEALVHPAQIHPGDSVLILGGGDGLALREVLAYPDVRAATLVELDPEMISLARHDRRLRTLNRGSMSDPRATIVAADAFSWLRKSRQLYDVIIIDMPDPDESATAKLYSVEFYALAKAHLAVGGRMVVQAGSPYFAPRSFWCIVATLRAADLHTIPYHVDVPSFGDWGFVLASD
;
A
#
# COMPACT_ATOMS: atom_id res chain seq x y z
N CYS A 1 -25.92 24.76 -33.39
CA CYS A 1 -26.72 25.97 -33.43
C CYS A 1 -27.79 25.90 -34.52
N ARG A 2 -29.02 26.24 -34.13
CA ARG A 2 -30.24 26.29 -34.98
C ARG A 2 -30.18 27.44 -35.96
N GLY A 3 -30.85 27.21 -37.12
CA GLY A 3 -31.66 28.25 -37.77
C GLY A 3 -31.44 28.40 -39.25
N GLY A 4 -32.52 28.13 -40.04
CA GLY A 4 -32.72 28.74 -41.37
C GLY A 4 -33.15 27.77 -42.48
N ARG A 5 -34.46 27.45 -42.58
CA ARG A 5 -35.09 26.92 -43.80
C ARG A 5 -35.09 27.95 -44.90
N ARG A 6 -34.72 27.54 -46.11
CA ARG A 6 -35.40 27.96 -47.37
C ARG A 6 -35.29 26.83 -48.40
N GLU A 7 -36.41 26.53 -48.98
CA GLU A 7 -36.63 25.56 -50.05
C GLU A 7 -35.97 26.02 -51.37
N ALA A 8 -35.35 25.08 -52.06
CA ALA A 8 -35.30 25.07 -53.53
C ALA A 8 -35.04 23.63 -54.00
N GLN A 9 -35.94 23.13 -54.83
CA GLN A 9 -35.93 21.84 -55.50
C GLN A 9 -34.72 21.70 -56.43
N GLY A 10 -33.99 20.59 -56.32
CA GLY A 10 -32.98 20.19 -57.27
C GLY A 10 -32.61 18.71 -56.99
N ARG A 11 -33.02 17.80 -57.90
CA ARG A 11 -32.63 16.39 -57.87
C ARG A 11 -31.09 16.29 -58.00
N GLY A 12 -30.42 15.93 -56.90
CA GLY A 12 -28.99 15.62 -56.88
C GLY A 12 -28.78 14.41 -55.97
N THR A 13 -28.11 13.40 -56.52
CA THR A 13 -27.65 12.21 -55.83
C THR A 13 -26.95 12.56 -54.50
N PRO A 14 -27.08 11.75 -53.42
CA PRO A 14 -26.42 12.03 -52.16
C PRO A 14 -24.91 11.90 -52.31
N HIS A 15 -24.22 13.04 -52.43
CA HIS A 15 -22.79 13.14 -52.27
C HIS A 15 -22.49 12.71 -50.82
N ARG A 16 -21.95 11.51 -50.64
CA ARG A 16 -21.28 11.13 -49.39
C ARG A 16 -20.17 12.15 -49.17
N ASP A 17 -20.35 13.05 -48.18
CA ASP A 17 -19.31 13.93 -47.69
C ASP A 17 -18.09 13.05 -47.28
N LYS A 18 -17.14 12.95 -48.16
CA LYS A 18 -15.81 12.43 -47.83
C LYS A 18 -15.18 13.50 -46.94
N ALA A 19 -15.08 13.17 -45.63
CA ALA A 19 -14.32 13.97 -44.70
C ALA A 19 -13.00 14.43 -45.35
N SER A 20 -12.65 15.70 -45.18
CA SER A 20 -11.43 16.27 -45.77
C SER A 20 -10.21 15.39 -45.41
N PRO A 21 -9.19 15.30 -46.30
CA PRO A 21 -7.99 14.54 -46.06
C PRO A 21 -7.34 14.87 -44.71
N GLU A 22 -7.43 16.13 -44.26
CA GLU A 22 -6.95 16.60 -42.94
C GLU A 22 -7.80 16.06 -41.78
N GLY A 23 -9.13 16.03 -41.89
CA GLY A 23 -10.01 15.46 -40.88
C GLY A 23 -9.84 13.94 -40.72
N GLN A 24 -9.62 13.24 -41.84
CA GLN A 24 -9.30 11.81 -41.80
C GLN A 24 -7.92 11.55 -41.19
N GLN A 25 -6.91 12.36 -41.45
CA GLN A 25 -5.59 12.28 -40.85
C GLN A 25 -5.62 12.63 -39.34
N ALA A 26 -6.39 13.63 -38.92
CA ALA A 26 -6.54 13.98 -37.51
C ALA A 26 -7.23 12.89 -36.71
N CYS A 27 -8.30 12.27 -37.23
CA CYS A 27 -8.99 11.15 -36.62
C CYS A 27 -8.08 9.91 -36.53
N TYR A 28 -7.29 9.65 -37.58
CA TYR A 28 -6.33 8.55 -37.63
C TYR A 28 -5.14 8.78 -36.67
N ARG A 29 -4.71 10.03 -36.47
CA ARG A 29 -3.70 10.44 -35.46
C ARG A 29 -4.20 10.22 -34.04
N ARG A 30 -5.45 10.57 -33.72
CA ARG A 30 -6.06 10.43 -32.41
C ARG A 30 -6.23 8.95 -32.01
N ARG A 31 -6.66 8.09 -32.94
CA ARG A 31 -6.83 6.65 -32.71
C ARG A 31 -5.52 5.90 -32.38
N ARG A 32 -4.36 6.42 -32.77
CA ARG A 32 -3.07 5.75 -32.56
C ARG A 32 -2.34 6.16 -31.28
N ARG A 33 -2.61 7.36 -30.74
CA ARG A 33 -1.98 7.83 -29.50
C ARG A 33 -2.56 7.17 -28.26
N GLN A 34 -3.83 6.80 -28.28
CA GLN A 34 -4.55 6.23 -27.14
C GLN A 34 -3.95 4.92 -26.60
N PRO A 35 -3.62 3.91 -27.42
CA PRO A 35 -3.10 2.65 -26.88
C PRO A 35 -1.67 2.75 -26.31
N VAL A 36 -0.81 3.58 -26.91
CA VAL A 36 0.55 3.84 -26.38
C VAL A 36 0.49 4.47 -25.00
N PHE A 37 -0.41 5.43 -24.85
CA PHE A 37 -0.72 6.04 -23.55
C PHE A 37 -1.15 5.00 -22.50
N VAL A 38 -1.99 4.02 -22.89
CA VAL A 38 -2.47 2.98 -21.97
C VAL A 38 -1.32 2.03 -21.57
N CYS A 39 -0.46 1.61 -22.52
CA CYS A 39 0.69 0.75 -22.24
C CYS A 39 1.65 1.44 -21.25
N ALA A 40 1.96 2.71 -21.47
CA ALA A 40 2.79 3.51 -20.57
C ALA A 40 2.19 3.64 -19.16
N ALA A 41 0.87 3.88 -19.07
CA ALA A 41 0.17 3.92 -17.81
C ALA A 41 0.26 2.58 -17.06
N CYS A 42 0.10 1.46 -17.75
CA CYS A 42 0.22 0.11 -17.19
C CYS A 42 1.64 -0.15 -16.65
N GLY A 43 2.68 0.25 -17.39
CA GLY A 43 4.08 0.10 -16.97
C GLY A 43 4.36 0.73 -15.61
N LEU A 44 3.93 1.98 -15.40
CA LEU A 44 4.11 2.67 -14.12
C LEU A 44 3.26 2.03 -13.00
N VAL A 45 2.06 1.55 -13.32
CA VAL A 45 1.23 0.87 -12.31
C VAL A 45 1.91 -0.41 -11.82
N TYR A 46 2.58 -1.18 -12.69
CA TYR A 46 3.33 -2.36 -12.26
C TYR A 46 4.45 -1.98 -11.27
N GLU A 47 5.21 -0.92 -11.58
CA GLU A 47 6.26 -0.41 -10.70
C GLU A 47 5.72 -0.03 -9.32
N LEU A 48 4.65 0.76 -9.27
CA LEU A 48 4.00 1.16 -8.03
C LEU A 48 3.40 -0.02 -7.26
N ALA A 49 2.87 -1.03 -7.96
CA ALA A 49 2.36 -2.24 -7.34
C ALA A 49 3.46 -3.04 -6.64
N LEU A 50 4.66 -3.13 -7.24
CA LEU A 50 5.83 -3.77 -6.61
C LEU A 50 6.29 -3.01 -5.36
N VAL A 51 6.39 -1.67 -5.43
CA VAL A 51 6.76 -0.82 -4.29
C VAL A 51 5.73 -0.97 -3.16
N SER A 52 4.45 -0.88 -3.50
CA SER A 52 3.35 -0.97 -2.53
C SER A 52 3.30 -2.33 -1.85
N LEU A 53 3.52 -3.42 -2.62
CA LEU A 53 3.57 -4.77 -2.05
C LEU A 53 4.79 -4.96 -1.15
N GLY A 54 5.96 -4.45 -1.56
CA GLY A 54 7.18 -4.52 -0.76
C GLY A 54 7.05 -3.79 0.56
N SER A 55 6.47 -2.60 0.52
CA SER A 55 6.16 -1.83 1.72
C SER A 55 5.18 -2.56 2.66
N TYR A 56 4.18 -3.23 2.07
CA TYR A 56 3.19 -3.98 2.83
C TYR A 56 3.74 -5.25 3.49
N LEU A 57 4.60 -6.02 2.79
CA LEU A 57 5.08 -7.33 3.27
C LEU A 57 6.35 -7.24 4.14
N ILE A 58 7.20 -6.24 3.88
CA ILE A 58 8.53 -6.12 4.53
C ILE A 58 8.63 -4.84 5.37
N GLY A 59 7.74 -3.87 5.14
CA GLY A 59 7.89 -2.53 5.73
C GLY A 59 8.92 -1.68 5.00
N ASN A 60 9.28 -0.53 5.58
CA ASN A 60 10.27 0.43 5.08
C ASN A 60 10.10 0.82 3.60
N THR A 61 9.04 1.59 3.35
CA THR A 61 8.64 2.06 2.00
C THR A 61 9.79 2.70 1.22
N ALA A 62 10.66 3.47 1.88
CA ALA A 62 11.78 4.12 1.21
C ALA A 62 12.81 3.12 0.66
N THR A 63 13.13 2.07 1.42
CA THR A 63 14.04 1.00 0.98
C THR A 63 13.43 0.21 -0.17
N GLN A 64 12.16 -0.18 -0.06
CA GLN A 64 11.47 -0.92 -1.13
C GLN A 64 11.37 -0.10 -2.42
N ALA A 65 11.01 1.18 -2.32
CA ALA A 65 11.01 2.09 -3.46
C ALA A 65 12.40 2.21 -4.10
N SER A 66 13.45 2.39 -3.30
CA SER A 66 14.83 2.50 -3.80
C SER A 66 15.28 1.25 -4.54
N ILE A 67 14.98 0.05 -4.03
CA ILE A 67 15.32 -1.22 -4.69
C ILE A 67 14.57 -1.33 -6.02
N VAL A 68 13.24 -1.19 -6.01
CA VAL A 68 12.41 -1.36 -7.21
C VAL A 68 12.80 -0.35 -8.29
N LEU A 69 12.86 0.96 -7.95
CA LEU A 69 13.18 2.03 -8.89
C LEU A 69 14.59 1.82 -9.49
N SER A 70 15.60 1.55 -8.66
CA SER A 70 16.98 1.39 -9.13
C SER A 70 17.14 0.18 -10.05
N VAL A 71 16.55 -0.96 -9.68
CA VAL A 71 16.61 -2.18 -10.47
C VAL A 71 15.85 -2.01 -11.79
N MET A 72 14.64 -1.43 -11.75
CA MET A 72 13.83 -1.24 -12.95
C MET A 72 14.49 -0.25 -13.92
N VAL A 73 14.97 0.90 -13.46
CA VAL A 73 15.64 1.89 -14.32
C VAL A 73 16.90 1.30 -14.97
N PHE A 74 17.70 0.55 -14.21
CA PHE A 74 18.85 -0.16 -14.78
C PHE A 74 18.40 -1.19 -15.82
N ALA A 75 17.40 -2.01 -15.50
CA ALA A 75 16.87 -3.03 -16.39
C ALA A 75 16.24 -2.42 -17.67
N MET A 76 15.58 -1.26 -17.57
CA MET A 76 15.06 -0.53 -18.74
C MET A 76 16.19 -0.11 -19.68
N GLY A 77 17.34 0.32 -19.16
CA GLY A 77 18.54 0.61 -19.97
C GLY A 77 19.04 -0.65 -20.71
N VAL A 78 19.12 -1.79 -20.00
CA VAL A 78 19.52 -3.09 -20.59
C VAL A 78 18.51 -3.53 -21.64
N GLY A 79 17.20 -3.44 -21.36
CA GLY A 79 16.11 -3.78 -22.27
C GLY A 79 16.13 -2.97 -23.57
N SER A 80 16.38 -1.66 -23.44
CA SER A 80 16.54 -0.77 -24.60
C SER A 80 17.69 -1.20 -25.52
N LEU A 81 18.82 -1.62 -24.93
CA LEU A 81 19.94 -2.18 -25.70
C LEU A 81 19.60 -3.53 -26.33
N ALA A 82 18.95 -4.41 -25.58
CA ALA A 82 18.53 -5.73 -26.04
C ALA A 82 17.48 -5.68 -27.16
N ALA A 83 16.74 -4.60 -27.27
CA ALA A 83 15.76 -4.39 -28.35
C ALA A 83 16.40 -4.15 -29.72
N LYS A 84 17.70 -3.76 -29.82
CA LYS A 84 18.36 -3.44 -31.10
C LYS A 84 18.24 -4.54 -32.16
N PRO A 85 18.58 -5.83 -31.90
CA PRO A 85 18.44 -6.89 -32.89
C PRO A 85 16.98 -7.20 -33.24
N LEU A 86 16.04 -6.92 -32.32
CA LEU A 86 14.61 -7.18 -32.48
C LEU A 86 13.91 -6.18 -33.43
N GLN A 87 14.53 -5.04 -33.71
CA GLN A 87 13.98 -3.98 -34.57
C GLN A 87 13.69 -4.47 -36.02
N ARG A 88 14.39 -5.52 -36.50
CA ARG A 88 14.12 -6.14 -37.80
C ARG A 88 12.70 -6.69 -37.88
N HIS A 89 12.18 -7.21 -36.76
CA HIS A 89 10.84 -7.79 -36.65
C HIS A 89 10.00 -7.01 -35.62
N ALA A 90 10.10 -5.69 -35.62
CA ALA A 90 9.57 -4.81 -34.59
C ALA A 90 8.11 -5.09 -34.22
N THR A 91 7.23 -5.39 -35.20
CA THR A 91 5.80 -5.67 -34.91
C THR A 91 5.60 -6.93 -34.09
N ILE A 92 6.34 -7.99 -34.42
CA ILE A 92 6.23 -9.28 -33.71
C ILE A 92 6.86 -9.14 -32.32
N ALA A 93 8.05 -8.55 -32.26
CA ALA A 93 8.77 -8.34 -31.01
C ALA A 93 7.94 -7.49 -30.02
N PHE A 94 7.36 -6.38 -30.50
CA PHE A 94 6.47 -5.54 -29.72
C PHE A 94 5.26 -6.31 -29.20
N ALA A 95 4.58 -7.09 -30.08
CA ALA A 95 3.45 -7.91 -29.67
C ALA A 95 3.79 -8.93 -28.56
N VAL A 96 4.95 -9.59 -28.69
CA VAL A 96 5.40 -10.56 -27.68
C VAL A 96 5.75 -9.86 -26.36
N ILE A 97 6.42 -8.71 -26.42
CA ILE A 97 6.77 -7.94 -25.22
C ILE A 97 5.50 -7.46 -24.50
N GLU A 98 4.53 -6.91 -25.21
CA GLU A 98 3.26 -6.46 -24.60
C GLU A 98 2.49 -7.61 -23.94
N LEU A 99 2.40 -8.76 -24.61
CA LEU A 99 1.76 -9.95 -24.03
C LEU A 99 2.52 -10.47 -22.80
N SER A 100 3.86 -10.40 -22.85
CA SER A 100 4.70 -10.79 -21.71
C SER A 100 4.54 -9.82 -20.54
N LEU A 101 4.52 -8.52 -20.81
CA LEU A 101 4.26 -7.48 -19.80
C LEU A 101 2.88 -7.63 -19.17
N ALA A 102 1.85 -7.87 -19.99
CA ALA A 102 0.50 -8.09 -19.49
C ALA A 102 0.44 -9.31 -18.56
N LEU A 103 1.06 -10.40 -18.95
CA LEU A 103 1.08 -11.65 -18.17
C LEU A 103 1.92 -11.50 -16.91
N LEU A 104 3.19 -11.13 -17.06
CA LEU A 104 4.14 -11.07 -15.96
C LEU A 104 3.81 -9.92 -15.00
N GLY A 105 3.45 -8.74 -15.52
CA GLY A 105 3.01 -7.61 -14.72
C GLY A 105 1.71 -7.89 -13.99
N GLY A 106 0.72 -8.48 -14.68
CA GLY A 106 -0.56 -8.83 -14.07
C GLY A 106 -0.45 -9.91 -12.99
N LEU A 107 0.49 -10.84 -13.10
CA LEU A 107 0.74 -11.90 -12.13
C LEU A 107 1.87 -11.58 -11.14
N SER A 108 2.56 -10.46 -11.27
CA SER A 108 3.73 -10.09 -10.46
C SER A 108 3.43 -10.09 -8.96
N VAL A 109 2.34 -9.43 -8.57
CA VAL A 109 1.89 -9.36 -7.17
C VAL A 109 1.57 -10.76 -6.63
N MET A 110 0.88 -11.59 -7.42
CA MET A 110 0.55 -12.97 -7.04
C MET A 110 1.80 -13.83 -6.84
N ALA A 111 2.76 -13.72 -7.76
CA ALA A 111 4.03 -14.44 -7.69
C ALA A 111 4.87 -14.03 -6.48
N LEU A 112 4.91 -12.73 -6.15
CA LEU A 112 5.64 -12.21 -4.99
C LEU A 112 4.98 -12.60 -3.67
N TYR A 113 3.64 -12.56 -3.60
CA TYR A 113 2.91 -13.10 -2.44
C TYR A 113 3.24 -14.57 -2.22
N TRP A 114 3.24 -15.36 -3.30
CA TRP A 114 3.59 -16.77 -3.24
C TRP A 114 5.03 -16.99 -2.79
N ALA A 115 5.97 -16.20 -3.33
CA ALA A 115 7.39 -16.28 -2.95
C ALA A 115 7.60 -15.90 -1.47
N PHE A 116 6.85 -14.92 -0.96
CA PHE A 116 6.89 -14.51 0.43
C PHE A 116 6.31 -15.60 1.35
N ALA A 117 5.09 -16.07 1.04
CA ALA A 117 4.35 -16.98 1.92
C ALA A 117 4.92 -18.40 2.00
N TYR A 118 5.56 -18.88 0.91
CA TYR A 118 5.98 -20.30 0.83
C TYR A 118 7.48 -20.50 0.65
N LEU A 119 8.22 -19.53 0.13
CA LEU A 119 9.65 -19.66 -0.12
C LEU A 119 10.52 -18.86 0.86
N GLU A 120 9.95 -17.89 1.57
CA GLU A 120 10.68 -16.92 2.41
C GLU A 120 11.76 -16.13 1.63
N LEU A 121 11.61 -16.02 0.29
CA LEU A 121 12.57 -15.42 -0.64
C LEU A 121 12.00 -14.15 -1.30
N TYR A 122 11.34 -13.29 -0.54
CA TYR A 122 10.67 -12.12 -1.09
C TYR A 122 11.64 -11.17 -1.80
N THR A 123 12.70 -10.71 -1.14
CA THR A 123 13.63 -9.70 -1.69
C THR A 123 14.32 -10.17 -2.97
N PRO A 124 14.87 -11.41 -3.06
CA PRO A 124 15.38 -11.93 -4.32
C PRO A 124 14.33 -12.02 -5.42
N ALA A 125 13.12 -12.46 -5.08
CA ALA A 125 12.01 -12.54 -6.04
C ALA A 125 11.60 -11.14 -6.55
N LEU A 126 11.53 -10.15 -5.66
CA LEU A 126 11.24 -8.74 -6.00
C LEU A 126 12.27 -8.21 -7.00
N VAL A 127 13.57 -8.42 -6.73
CA VAL A 127 14.65 -7.98 -7.63
C VAL A 127 14.52 -8.64 -9.01
N VAL A 128 14.25 -9.94 -9.07
CA VAL A 128 14.06 -10.67 -10.33
C VAL A 128 12.85 -10.16 -11.10
N VAL A 129 11.71 -10.01 -10.44
CA VAL A 129 10.47 -9.51 -11.07
C VAL A 129 10.65 -8.08 -11.55
N ALA A 130 11.19 -7.19 -10.73
CA ALA A 130 11.49 -5.81 -11.09
C ALA A 130 12.46 -5.72 -12.28
N PHE A 131 13.50 -6.56 -12.29
CA PHE A 131 14.46 -6.61 -13.41
C PHE A 131 13.78 -7.08 -14.72
N VAL A 132 12.98 -8.14 -14.67
CA VAL A 132 12.30 -8.67 -15.86
C VAL A 132 11.29 -7.67 -16.41
N LEU A 133 10.47 -7.06 -15.54
CA LEU A 133 9.50 -6.05 -15.97
C LEU A 133 10.22 -4.81 -16.53
N GLY A 134 11.25 -4.31 -15.86
CA GLY A 134 12.04 -3.19 -16.33
C GLY A 134 12.69 -3.46 -17.68
N LEU A 135 13.23 -4.68 -17.91
CA LEU A 135 13.80 -5.08 -19.18
C LEU A 135 12.77 -5.06 -20.32
N LEU A 136 11.57 -5.56 -20.07
CA LEU A 136 10.49 -5.57 -21.07
C LEU A 136 10.00 -4.16 -21.38
N ILE A 137 9.76 -3.31 -20.37
CA ILE A 137 9.36 -1.90 -20.52
C ILE A 137 10.44 -1.13 -21.29
N GLY A 138 11.71 -1.33 -20.94
CA GLY A 138 12.82 -0.69 -21.64
C GLY A 138 12.96 -1.10 -23.11
N ALA A 139 12.58 -2.32 -23.47
CA ALA A 139 12.60 -2.80 -24.84
C ALA A 139 11.40 -2.28 -25.67
N GLU A 140 10.30 -1.92 -25.06
CA GLU A 140 9.08 -1.41 -25.71
C GLU A 140 9.35 -0.13 -26.49
N ILE A 141 9.98 0.86 -25.87
CA ILE A 141 10.19 2.20 -26.42
C ILE A 141 10.94 2.19 -27.77
N PRO A 142 12.12 1.55 -27.90
CA PRO A 142 12.83 1.51 -29.19
C PRO A 142 12.06 0.80 -30.32
N LEU A 143 11.30 -0.26 -29.97
CA LEU A 143 10.50 -0.98 -30.94
C LEU A 143 9.32 -0.13 -31.43
N LEU A 144 8.67 0.56 -30.53
CA LEU A 144 7.55 1.45 -30.85
C LEU A 144 8.02 2.65 -31.70
N MET A 145 9.23 3.17 -31.43
CA MET A 145 9.84 4.21 -32.27
C MET A 145 10.02 3.75 -33.71
N VAL A 146 10.59 2.55 -33.92
CA VAL A 146 10.76 1.98 -35.25
C VAL A 146 9.44 1.75 -35.96
N LEU A 147 8.40 1.31 -35.24
CA LEU A 147 7.05 1.14 -35.80
C LEU A 147 6.40 2.46 -36.21
N LEU A 148 6.57 3.50 -35.40
CA LEU A 148 6.03 4.83 -35.71
C LEU A 148 6.76 5.50 -36.88
N GLN A 149 8.09 5.38 -36.96
CA GLN A 149 8.90 5.91 -38.08
C GLN A 149 8.51 5.28 -39.42
N LYS A 150 8.33 3.95 -39.48
CA LYS A 150 7.88 3.24 -40.69
C LYS A 150 6.55 3.75 -41.23
N ILE A 151 5.71 4.34 -40.37
CA ILE A 151 4.36 4.77 -40.73
C ILE A 151 4.30 6.25 -41.12
N ARG A 152 5.12 7.11 -40.51
CA ARG A 152 4.95 8.58 -40.57
C ARG A 152 5.81 9.29 -41.59
N ARG A 153 6.92 8.74 -42.06
CA ARG A 153 7.95 9.47 -42.87
C ARG A 153 8.32 10.83 -42.26
N GLN A 154 8.24 10.99 -40.95
CA GLN A 154 8.59 12.21 -40.22
C GLN A 154 10.04 12.17 -39.76
N ASP A 155 10.63 13.38 -39.53
CA ASP A 155 11.94 13.50 -38.92
C ASP A 155 11.97 12.78 -37.57
N ALA A 156 13.06 12.04 -37.34
CA ALA A 156 13.22 11.20 -36.16
C ALA A 156 13.03 11.97 -34.84
N GLY A 157 13.52 13.21 -34.78
CA GLY A 157 13.43 14.04 -33.57
C GLY A 157 11.99 14.39 -33.15
N SER A 158 11.14 14.75 -34.10
CA SER A 158 9.74 15.09 -33.80
C SER A 158 8.93 13.86 -33.36
N ALA A 159 9.21 12.69 -33.95
CA ALA A 159 8.55 11.43 -33.55
C ALA A 159 8.93 11.00 -32.13
N VAL A 160 10.18 11.22 -31.74
CA VAL A 160 10.70 10.95 -30.39
C VAL A 160 10.01 11.82 -29.35
N ALA A 161 9.96 13.15 -29.58
CA ALA A 161 9.33 14.09 -28.66
C ALA A 161 7.84 13.79 -28.44
N ASP A 162 7.11 13.50 -29.54
CA ASP A 162 5.69 13.12 -29.49
C ASP A 162 5.47 11.85 -28.65
N MET A 163 6.39 10.89 -28.76
CA MET A 163 6.29 9.61 -28.06
C MET A 163 6.55 9.76 -26.55
N PHE A 164 7.64 10.45 -26.18
CA PHE A 164 7.92 10.72 -24.77
C PHE A 164 6.82 11.54 -24.11
N ALA A 165 6.22 12.52 -24.83
CA ALA A 165 5.10 13.27 -24.29
C ALA A 165 3.88 12.38 -23.98
N VAL A 166 3.55 11.42 -24.86
CA VAL A 166 2.45 10.48 -24.65
C VAL A 166 2.77 9.50 -23.52
N ASP A 167 4.01 9.03 -23.45
CA ASP A 167 4.51 8.14 -22.41
C ASP A 167 4.43 8.77 -21.02
N TYR A 168 4.98 9.97 -20.86
CA TYR A 168 4.93 10.70 -19.57
C TYR A 168 3.51 11.06 -19.13
N ILE A 169 2.61 11.42 -20.08
CA ILE A 169 1.21 11.66 -19.73
C ILE A 169 0.53 10.35 -19.31
N GLY A 170 0.84 9.23 -19.99
CA GLY A 170 0.38 7.90 -19.61
C GLY A 170 0.84 7.54 -18.20
N ALA A 171 2.13 7.71 -17.94
CA ALA A 171 2.72 7.47 -16.63
C ALA A 171 2.07 8.34 -15.52
N LEU A 172 1.85 9.64 -15.78
CA LEU A 172 1.16 10.51 -14.83
C LEU A 172 -0.23 9.99 -14.48
N VAL A 173 -1.01 9.60 -15.48
CA VAL A 173 -2.37 9.08 -15.27
C VAL A 173 -2.33 7.74 -14.53
N GLY A 174 -1.45 6.81 -14.93
CA GLY A 174 -1.26 5.53 -14.24
C GLY A 174 -0.86 5.71 -12.78
N GLY A 175 0.11 6.62 -12.55
CA GLY A 175 0.61 6.96 -11.22
C GLY A 175 -0.46 7.54 -10.28
N LEU A 176 -1.38 8.36 -10.81
CA LEU A 176 -2.50 8.89 -10.03
C LEU A 176 -3.63 7.85 -9.88
N CYS A 177 -3.92 7.07 -10.92
CA CYS A 177 -4.96 6.05 -10.86
C CYS A 177 -4.64 4.93 -9.86
N PHE A 178 -3.37 4.59 -9.68
CA PHE A 178 -3.01 3.47 -8.79
C PHE A 178 -3.41 3.73 -7.34
N PRO A 179 -2.92 4.76 -6.63
CA PRO A 179 -3.23 4.98 -5.22
C PRO A 179 -4.66 5.45 -4.97
N PHE A 180 -5.30 6.18 -5.91
CA PHE A 180 -6.61 6.79 -5.68
C PHE A 180 -7.80 5.97 -6.20
N LEU A 181 -7.58 5.07 -7.16
CA LEU A 181 -8.66 4.26 -7.74
C LEU A 181 -8.39 2.77 -7.62
N LEU A 182 -7.24 2.27 -8.12
CA LEU A 182 -6.98 0.83 -8.20
C LEU A 182 -6.78 0.21 -6.82
N LEU A 183 -5.93 0.81 -6.00
CA LEU A 183 -5.59 0.28 -4.68
C LEU A 183 -6.80 0.29 -3.72
N PRO A 184 -7.59 1.38 -3.59
CA PRO A 184 -8.73 1.41 -2.69
C PRO A 184 -9.89 0.51 -3.12
N TRP A 185 -10.14 0.36 -4.43
CA TRP A 185 -11.32 -0.37 -4.92
C TRP A 185 -11.06 -1.85 -5.19
N PHE A 186 -9.86 -2.20 -5.63
CA PHE A 186 -9.52 -3.56 -6.04
C PHE A 186 -8.42 -4.21 -5.21
N GLY A 187 -7.69 -3.43 -4.42
CA GLY A 187 -6.50 -3.91 -3.71
C GLY A 187 -5.31 -4.14 -4.65
N GLN A 188 -4.18 -4.59 -4.09
CA GLN A 188 -2.93 -4.77 -4.84
C GLN A 188 -3.03 -5.91 -5.86
N LEU A 189 -3.52 -7.08 -5.42
CA LEU A 189 -3.55 -8.31 -6.22
C LEU A 189 -4.47 -8.18 -7.43
N ARG A 190 -5.75 -7.85 -7.18
CA ARG A 190 -6.73 -7.69 -8.27
C ARG A 190 -6.41 -6.50 -9.14
N GLY A 191 -5.91 -5.40 -8.56
CA GLY A 191 -5.47 -4.21 -9.28
C GLY A 191 -4.41 -4.53 -10.33
N ALA A 192 -3.36 -5.27 -9.97
CA ALA A 192 -2.31 -5.69 -10.90
C ALA A 192 -2.87 -6.57 -12.04
N ILE A 193 -3.73 -7.54 -11.73
CA ILE A 193 -4.35 -8.42 -12.75
C ILE A 193 -5.24 -7.63 -13.71
N ILE A 194 -6.05 -6.68 -13.21
CA ILE A 194 -6.90 -5.80 -14.04
C ILE A 194 -6.03 -4.97 -14.98
N VAL A 195 -4.94 -4.41 -14.48
CA VAL A 195 -3.99 -3.65 -15.32
C VAL A 195 -3.35 -4.54 -16.37
N GLY A 196 -3.01 -5.80 -16.04
CA GLY A 196 -2.56 -6.80 -17.00
C GLY A 196 -3.57 -7.06 -18.13
N LEU A 197 -4.86 -7.17 -17.78
CA LEU A 197 -5.93 -7.31 -18.76
C LEU A 197 -6.07 -6.07 -19.66
N VAL A 198 -6.00 -4.87 -19.07
CA VAL A 198 -6.05 -3.60 -19.81
C VAL A 198 -4.86 -3.51 -20.77
N ASN A 199 -3.66 -3.87 -20.32
CA ASN A 199 -2.46 -3.90 -21.16
C ASN A 199 -2.57 -4.91 -22.30
N ALA A 200 -3.04 -6.12 -22.02
CA ALA A 200 -3.27 -7.15 -23.06
C ALA A 200 -4.24 -6.67 -24.15
N VAL A 201 -5.34 -6.00 -23.75
CA VAL A 201 -6.31 -5.45 -24.69
C VAL A 201 -5.71 -4.29 -25.50
N ALA A 202 -4.96 -3.38 -24.87
CA ALA A 202 -4.30 -2.27 -25.53
C ALA A 202 -3.23 -2.77 -26.54
N GLY A 203 -2.40 -3.74 -26.14
CA GLY A 203 -1.43 -4.39 -27.01
C GLY A 203 -2.08 -5.11 -28.20
N CYS A 204 -3.16 -5.85 -27.96
CA CYS A 204 -3.95 -6.48 -29.03
C CYS A 204 -4.50 -5.44 -30.01
N PHE A 205 -5.04 -4.34 -29.52
CA PHE A 205 -5.54 -3.26 -30.38
C PHE A 205 -4.42 -2.66 -31.25
N LEU A 206 -3.25 -2.39 -30.66
CA LEU A 206 -2.10 -1.88 -31.42
C LEU A 206 -1.68 -2.87 -32.51
N VAL A 207 -1.53 -4.14 -32.18
CA VAL A 207 -1.02 -5.17 -33.09
C VAL A 207 -2.02 -5.48 -34.19
N PHE A 208 -3.28 -5.77 -33.85
CA PHE A 208 -4.27 -6.27 -34.80
C PHE A 208 -5.06 -5.18 -35.55
N VAL A 209 -5.13 -3.97 -35.00
CA VAL A 209 -5.86 -2.85 -35.64
C VAL A 209 -4.88 -1.87 -36.29
N VAL A 210 -3.86 -1.43 -35.52
CA VAL A 210 -2.93 -0.39 -35.99
C VAL A 210 -1.85 -0.95 -36.92
N PHE A 211 -1.24 -2.09 -36.55
CA PHE A 211 -0.12 -2.71 -37.27
C PHE A 211 -0.52 -3.91 -38.15
N ARG A 212 -1.82 -4.17 -38.32
CA ARG A 212 -2.35 -5.31 -39.07
C ARG A 212 -1.69 -5.53 -40.44
N ARG A 213 -1.36 -4.45 -41.16
CA ARG A 213 -0.76 -4.52 -42.51
C ARG A 213 0.69 -5.04 -42.52
N SER A 214 1.35 -5.08 -41.37
CA SER A 214 2.73 -5.52 -41.20
C SER A 214 2.82 -7.00 -40.81
N LEU A 215 1.69 -7.69 -40.60
CA LEU A 215 1.65 -9.08 -40.16
C LEU A 215 1.25 -10.01 -41.28
N ARG A 216 1.97 -11.13 -41.40
CA ARG A 216 1.58 -12.26 -42.23
C ARG A 216 0.45 -13.06 -41.60
N PRO A 217 -0.52 -13.62 -42.34
CA PRO A 217 -1.68 -14.32 -41.77
C PRO A 217 -1.32 -15.40 -40.71
N PRO A 218 -0.35 -16.29 -40.93
CA PRO A 218 -0.03 -17.33 -39.95
C PRO A 218 0.57 -16.77 -38.63
N VAL A 219 1.33 -15.67 -38.74
CA VAL A 219 1.88 -15.01 -37.57
C VAL A 219 0.78 -14.28 -36.77
N ALA A 220 -0.17 -13.65 -37.49
CA ALA A 220 -1.31 -12.99 -36.86
C ALA A 220 -2.19 -13.98 -36.07
N THR A 221 -2.43 -15.19 -36.62
CA THR A 221 -3.19 -16.23 -35.94
C THR A 221 -2.45 -16.74 -34.68
N MET A 222 -1.14 -16.95 -34.77
CA MET A 222 -0.31 -17.37 -33.63
C MET A 222 -0.30 -16.33 -32.48
N LEU A 223 -0.09 -15.07 -32.86
CA LEU A 223 -0.15 -13.97 -31.87
C LEU A 223 -1.56 -13.82 -31.27
N GLY A 224 -2.61 -14.02 -32.08
CA GLY A 224 -3.99 -14.01 -31.60
C GLY A 224 -4.29 -15.13 -30.61
N ALA A 225 -3.79 -16.34 -30.88
CA ALA A 225 -3.91 -17.46 -29.95
C ALA A 225 -3.12 -17.20 -28.65
N GLY A 226 -1.91 -16.63 -28.74
CA GLY A 226 -1.13 -16.23 -27.59
C GLY A 226 -1.84 -15.16 -26.75
N ALA A 227 -2.41 -14.14 -27.39
CA ALA A 227 -3.20 -13.11 -26.73
C ALA A 227 -4.43 -13.68 -26.01
N ALA A 228 -5.16 -14.57 -26.68
CA ALA A 228 -6.30 -15.25 -26.07
C ALA A 228 -5.88 -16.07 -24.85
N ALA A 229 -4.77 -16.80 -24.95
CA ALA A 229 -4.21 -17.58 -23.82
C ALA A 229 -3.86 -16.67 -22.63
N VAL A 230 -3.17 -15.55 -22.87
CA VAL A 230 -2.82 -14.57 -21.81
C VAL A 230 -4.09 -14.01 -21.15
N ILE A 231 -5.07 -13.60 -21.95
CA ILE A 231 -6.34 -13.08 -21.39
C ILE A 231 -7.06 -14.14 -20.56
N VAL A 232 -7.12 -15.39 -21.04
CA VAL A 232 -7.74 -16.50 -20.31
C VAL A 232 -7.03 -16.74 -18.98
N VAL A 233 -5.69 -16.76 -18.97
CA VAL A 233 -4.90 -16.93 -17.74
C VAL A 233 -5.17 -15.79 -16.75
N LEU A 234 -5.15 -14.53 -17.22
CA LEU A 234 -5.40 -13.37 -16.35
C LEU A 234 -6.85 -13.35 -15.82
N VAL A 235 -7.83 -13.72 -16.63
CA VAL A 235 -9.23 -13.84 -16.18
C VAL A 235 -9.36 -14.95 -15.15
N ALA A 236 -8.75 -16.11 -15.39
CA ALA A 236 -8.74 -17.19 -14.41
C ALA A 236 -8.06 -16.77 -13.10
N ALA A 237 -6.91 -16.08 -13.18
CA ALA A 237 -6.23 -15.51 -12.01
C ALA A 237 -7.11 -14.50 -11.27
N LEU A 238 -7.85 -13.65 -12.00
CA LEU A 238 -8.78 -12.69 -11.38
C LEU A 238 -9.92 -13.39 -10.64
N VAL A 239 -10.51 -14.41 -11.23
CA VAL A 239 -11.59 -15.21 -10.59
C VAL A 239 -11.08 -15.95 -9.36
N LEU A 240 -9.86 -16.49 -9.42
CA LEU A 240 -9.24 -17.24 -8.33
C LEU A 240 -8.56 -16.34 -7.29
N SER A 241 -8.37 -15.05 -7.58
CA SER A 241 -7.62 -14.10 -6.74
C SER A 241 -8.11 -14.06 -5.30
N GLY A 242 -9.43 -14.09 -5.07
CA GLY A 242 -9.99 -14.05 -3.71
C GLY A 242 -9.62 -15.28 -2.89
N ARG A 243 -9.66 -16.48 -3.48
CA ARG A 243 -9.23 -17.70 -2.79
C ARG A 243 -7.73 -17.72 -2.55
N PHE A 244 -6.96 -17.27 -3.52
CA PHE A 244 -5.51 -17.16 -3.39
C PHE A 244 -5.12 -16.17 -2.28
N GLU A 245 -5.74 -15.00 -2.23
CA GLU A 245 -5.45 -13.96 -1.23
C GLU A 245 -5.72 -14.49 0.19
N VAL A 246 -6.85 -15.16 0.42
CA VAL A 246 -7.16 -15.79 1.71
C VAL A 246 -6.12 -16.85 2.08
N THR A 247 -5.77 -17.74 1.12
CA THR A 247 -4.82 -18.82 1.39
C THR A 247 -3.40 -18.28 1.61
N ALA A 248 -2.97 -17.30 0.81
CA ALA A 248 -1.65 -16.68 0.95
C ALA A 248 -1.57 -15.87 2.25
N ARG A 249 -2.62 -15.12 2.58
CA ARG A 249 -2.69 -14.39 3.86
C ARG A 249 -2.68 -15.36 5.05
N GLN A 250 -3.42 -16.48 4.97
CA GLN A 250 -3.38 -17.50 6.02
C GLN A 250 -1.98 -18.12 6.18
N ALA A 251 -1.20 -18.25 5.09
CA ALA A 251 0.16 -18.77 5.15
C ALA A 251 1.16 -17.83 5.85
N LEU A 252 0.84 -16.53 5.96
CA LEU A 252 1.65 -15.55 6.70
C LEU A 252 1.51 -15.70 8.22
N PHE A 253 0.40 -16.27 8.67
CA PHE A 253 0.09 -16.43 10.09
C PHE A 253 0.06 -17.92 10.44
N ARG A 254 0.73 -18.27 11.55
CA ARG A 254 0.76 -19.68 12.03
C ARG A 254 -0.62 -20.16 12.47
N ASP A 255 -1.40 -19.23 13.03
CA ASP A 255 -2.70 -19.53 13.63
C ASP A 255 -3.83 -19.14 12.69
N PRO A 256 -5.00 -19.78 12.73
CA PRO A 256 -6.14 -19.45 11.88
C PRO A 256 -6.56 -17.98 12.00
N ILE A 257 -6.71 -17.31 10.88
CA ILE A 257 -7.28 -15.96 10.81
C ILE A 257 -8.79 -16.06 11.05
N VAL A 258 -9.29 -15.34 12.04
CA VAL A 258 -10.71 -15.30 12.41
C VAL A 258 -11.38 -13.98 12.08
N ALA A 259 -10.60 -12.90 11.93
CA ALA A 259 -11.04 -11.62 11.38
C ALA A 259 -9.87 -10.93 10.69
N ALA A 260 -10.13 -10.20 9.63
CA ALA A 260 -9.13 -9.40 8.93
C ALA A 260 -9.82 -8.20 8.27
N GLU A 261 -9.34 -7.00 8.59
CA GLU A 261 -9.83 -5.74 8.05
C GLU A 261 -8.69 -4.87 7.56
N ARG A 262 -8.86 -4.24 6.41
CA ARG A 262 -7.93 -3.29 5.86
C ARG A 262 -8.52 -1.90 5.92
N THR A 263 -7.83 -1.01 6.63
CA THR A 263 -8.21 0.40 6.77
C THR A 263 -7.29 1.30 5.93
N PRO A 264 -7.56 2.59 5.83
CA PRO A 264 -6.61 3.54 5.24
C PRO A 264 -5.30 3.69 6.03
N TYR A 265 -5.27 3.23 7.28
CA TYR A 265 -4.15 3.42 8.21
C TYR A 265 -3.32 2.15 8.39
N GLN A 266 -3.98 0.97 8.43
CA GLN A 266 -3.33 -0.29 8.77
C GLN A 266 -4.11 -1.52 8.31
N ASP A 267 -3.43 -2.66 8.28
CA ASP A 267 -4.03 -3.97 8.08
C ASP A 267 -4.21 -4.65 9.44
N ILE A 268 -5.44 -4.86 9.85
CA ILE A 268 -5.80 -5.44 11.16
C ILE A 268 -6.11 -6.92 10.95
N VAL A 269 -5.40 -7.81 11.64
CA VAL A 269 -5.64 -9.24 11.56
C VAL A 269 -5.79 -9.81 12.97
N ILE A 270 -6.85 -10.58 13.19
CA ILE A 270 -7.06 -11.33 14.41
C ILE A 270 -6.95 -12.80 14.09
N THR A 271 -6.06 -13.50 14.81
CA THR A 271 -5.95 -14.95 14.75
C THR A 271 -6.40 -15.57 16.07
N GLU A 272 -6.83 -16.84 16.01
CA GLU A 272 -7.21 -17.58 17.21
C GLU A 272 -6.70 -19.01 17.13
N ARG A 273 -6.02 -19.46 18.19
CA ARG A 273 -5.54 -20.82 18.35
C ARG A 273 -6.06 -21.42 19.65
N GLN A 274 -6.48 -22.66 19.60
CA GLN A 274 -6.82 -23.41 20.80
C GLN A 274 -5.54 -23.88 21.51
N THR A 275 -5.40 -23.54 22.79
CA THR A 275 -4.30 -23.98 23.65
C THR A 275 -4.83 -24.77 24.83
N SER A 276 -3.95 -25.41 25.61
CA SER A 276 -4.34 -26.11 26.84
C SER A 276 -4.94 -25.17 27.90
N ALA A 277 -4.64 -23.89 27.84
CA ALA A 277 -5.15 -22.85 28.75
C ALA A 277 -6.43 -22.17 28.24
N GLY A 278 -6.92 -22.52 27.04
CA GLY A 278 -8.06 -21.91 26.37
C GLY A 278 -7.69 -21.29 25.01
N PRO A 279 -8.60 -20.53 24.40
CA PRO A 279 -8.32 -19.85 23.13
C PRO A 279 -7.30 -18.74 23.33
N ASP A 280 -6.26 -18.74 22.49
CA ASP A 280 -5.28 -17.66 22.38
C ASP A 280 -5.69 -16.77 21.20
N THR A 281 -6.20 -15.58 21.52
CA THR A 281 -6.53 -14.55 20.55
C THR A 281 -5.33 -13.61 20.39
N ARG A 282 -4.88 -13.42 19.16
CA ARG A 282 -3.76 -12.52 18.84
C ARG A 282 -4.20 -11.45 17.88
N LEU A 283 -3.80 -10.20 18.15
CA LEU A 283 -3.98 -9.07 17.28
C LEU A 283 -2.67 -8.74 16.58
N PHE A 284 -2.76 -8.52 15.27
CA PHE A 284 -1.66 -8.06 14.43
C PHE A 284 -2.07 -6.78 13.72
N LEU A 285 -1.17 -5.80 13.69
CA LEU A 285 -1.29 -4.58 12.91
C LEU A 285 -0.13 -4.53 11.91
N ASN A 286 -0.44 -4.44 10.62
CA ASN A 286 0.54 -4.48 9.52
C ASN A 286 1.45 -5.73 9.53
N GLY A 287 1.01 -6.82 10.13
CA GLY A 287 1.78 -8.06 10.30
C GLY A 287 2.50 -8.19 11.64
N ASP A 288 2.65 -7.12 12.41
CA ASP A 288 3.31 -7.11 13.71
C ASP A 288 2.34 -7.48 14.83
N LEU A 289 2.76 -8.39 15.69
CA LEU A 289 1.97 -8.82 16.85
C LEU A 289 1.83 -7.66 17.84
N GLN A 290 0.59 -7.29 18.16
CA GLN A 290 0.30 -6.27 19.17
C GLN A 290 0.07 -6.91 20.54
N PHE A 291 -0.63 -8.02 20.59
CA PHE A 291 -0.80 -8.81 21.82
C PHE A 291 -1.19 -10.26 21.54
N SER A 292 -0.94 -11.10 22.55
CA SER A 292 -1.53 -12.44 22.72
C SER A 292 -2.37 -12.43 24.00
N SER A 293 -3.59 -12.94 23.93
CA SER A 293 -4.54 -12.94 25.07
C SER A 293 -4.04 -13.73 26.29
N ILE A 294 -2.99 -14.54 26.12
CA ILE A 294 -2.42 -15.35 27.20
C ILE A 294 -1.55 -14.51 28.14
N ASP A 295 -0.84 -13.52 27.61
CA ASP A 295 0.20 -12.78 28.35
C ASP A 295 0.14 -11.26 28.20
N GLU A 296 -0.86 -10.72 27.48
CA GLU A 296 -1.04 -9.29 27.23
C GLU A 296 -1.12 -8.48 28.53
N TYR A 297 -1.63 -9.08 29.60
CA TYR A 297 -1.74 -8.40 30.90
C TYR A 297 -0.38 -7.97 31.44
N ARG A 298 0.70 -8.70 31.16
CA ARG A 298 2.05 -8.32 31.59
C ARG A 298 2.49 -7.00 30.95
N TYR A 299 2.18 -6.83 29.66
CA TYR A 299 2.47 -5.60 28.95
C TYR A 299 1.62 -4.44 29.49
N HIS A 300 0.30 -4.61 29.54
CA HIS A 300 -0.62 -3.50 29.88
C HIS A 300 -0.54 -3.11 31.35
N GLU A 301 -0.34 -4.08 32.26
CA GLU A 301 -0.07 -3.77 33.67
C GLU A 301 1.26 -3.02 33.85
N ALA A 302 2.32 -3.43 33.13
CA ALA A 302 3.59 -2.73 33.16
C ALA A 302 3.54 -1.33 32.52
N LEU A 303 2.69 -1.14 31.51
CA LEU A 303 2.48 0.17 30.89
C LEU A 303 1.71 1.14 31.80
N VAL A 304 0.70 0.65 32.54
CA VAL A 304 -0.25 1.52 33.24
C VAL A 304 0.12 1.71 34.72
N HIS A 305 0.37 0.63 35.45
CA HIS A 305 0.48 0.71 36.92
C HIS A 305 1.70 1.48 37.47
N PRO A 306 2.87 1.51 36.81
CA PRO A 306 4.00 2.33 37.27
C PRO A 306 3.72 3.84 37.30
N ALA A 307 2.72 4.32 36.57
CA ALA A 307 2.26 5.70 36.64
C ALA A 307 1.62 6.07 37.99
N GLN A 308 1.28 5.08 38.84
CA GLN A 308 0.66 5.29 40.16
C GLN A 308 -0.58 6.20 40.09
N ILE A 309 -1.64 5.74 39.44
CA ILE A 309 -2.89 6.47 39.30
C ILE A 309 -3.54 6.67 40.69
N HIS A 310 -3.89 7.91 41.00
CA HIS A 310 -4.51 8.26 42.26
C HIS A 310 -6.02 8.55 42.11
N PRO A 311 -6.80 8.51 43.21
CA PRO A 311 -8.20 8.93 43.20
C PRO A 311 -8.38 10.35 42.64
N GLY A 312 -9.29 10.51 41.69
CA GLY A 312 -9.58 11.78 41.03
C GLY A 312 -8.70 12.13 39.84
N ASP A 313 -7.69 11.31 39.52
CA ASP A 313 -6.83 11.54 38.34
C ASP A 313 -7.62 11.51 37.04
N SER A 314 -7.21 12.37 36.11
CA SER A 314 -7.58 12.31 34.70
C SER A 314 -6.45 11.70 33.89
N VAL A 315 -6.76 10.74 33.06
CA VAL A 315 -5.78 9.98 32.28
C VAL A 315 -5.96 10.21 30.79
N LEU A 316 -4.87 10.46 30.09
CA LEU A 316 -4.82 10.48 28.63
C LEU A 316 -4.08 9.24 28.11
N ILE A 317 -4.68 8.52 27.18
CA ILE A 317 -4.05 7.41 26.47
C ILE A 317 -3.92 7.83 25.01
N LEU A 318 -2.70 7.79 24.48
CA LEU A 318 -2.39 8.06 23.08
C LEU A 318 -2.05 6.74 22.39
N GLY A 319 -2.89 6.31 21.45
CA GLY A 319 -2.89 4.95 20.89
C GLY A 319 -3.72 3.98 21.75
N GLY A 320 -3.35 2.70 21.75
CA GLY A 320 -4.02 1.66 22.53
C GLY A 320 -5.47 1.44 22.15
N GLY A 321 -5.79 1.51 20.84
CA GLY A 321 -7.14 1.42 20.28
C GLY A 321 -7.87 0.10 20.54
N ASP A 322 -7.18 -0.95 21.01
CA ASP A 322 -7.77 -2.21 21.47
C ASP A 322 -8.50 -2.10 22.82
N GLY A 323 -8.21 -1.04 23.58
CA GLY A 323 -8.84 -0.74 24.88
C GLY A 323 -8.25 -1.52 26.06
N LEU A 324 -7.11 -2.22 25.90
CA LEU A 324 -6.51 -2.99 26.97
C LEU A 324 -5.79 -2.09 28.00
N ALA A 325 -5.04 -1.08 27.54
CA ALA A 325 -4.49 -0.06 28.41
C ALA A 325 -5.61 0.71 29.16
N LEU A 326 -6.69 1.02 28.44
CA LEU A 326 -7.87 1.66 29.03
C LEU A 326 -8.54 0.77 30.09
N ARG A 327 -8.59 -0.54 29.90
CA ARG A 327 -9.06 -1.51 30.91
C ARG A 327 -8.28 -1.39 32.21
N GLU A 328 -6.96 -1.32 32.14
CA GLU A 328 -6.11 -1.20 33.31
C GLU A 328 -6.27 0.14 34.01
N VAL A 329 -6.42 1.23 33.27
CA VAL A 329 -6.73 2.56 33.82
C VAL A 329 -8.07 2.55 34.57
N LEU A 330 -9.10 1.97 33.97
CA LEU A 330 -10.45 1.91 34.54
C LEU A 330 -10.60 0.90 35.68
N ALA A 331 -9.60 0.03 35.88
CA ALA A 331 -9.52 -0.84 37.06
C ALA A 331 -9.36 -0.04 38.37
N TYR A 332 -8.89 1.20 38.29
CA TYR A 332 -8.91 2.14 39.41
C TYR A 332 -10.31 2.76 39.52
N PRO A 333 -11.08 2.46 40.59
CA PRO A 333 -12.50 2.85 40.66
C PRO A 333 -12.69 4.35 40.73
N ASP A 334 -11.73 5.07 41.30
CA ASP A 334 -11.82 6.52 41.58
C ASP A 334 -11.16 7.38 40.48
N VAL A 335 -10.78 6.80 39.32
CA VAL A 335 -10.36 7.59 38.16
C VAL A 335 -11.52 8.47 37.72
N ARG A 336 -11.23 9.78 37.60
CA ARG A 336 -12.23 10.79 37.26
C ARG A 336 -12.68 10.66 35.80
N ALA A 337 -11.73 10.58 34.89
CA ALA A 337 -11.96 10.46 33.45
C ALA A 337 -10.74 9.87 32.74
N ALA A 338 -10.98 9.10 31.71
CA ALA A 338 -9.96 8.60 30.79
C ALA A 338 -10.28 9.04 29.35
N THR A 339 -9.34 9.69 28.70
CA THR A 339 -9.44 10.05 27.27
C THR A 339 -8.51 9.17 26.47
N LEU A 340 -9.02 8.44 25.49
CA LEU A 340 -8.23 7.62 24.57
C LEU A 340 -8.30 8.25 23.18
N VAL A 341 -7.13 8.49 22.57
CA VAL A 341 -7.00 9.06 21.23
C VAL A 341 -6.36 8.02 20.31
N GLU A 342 -7.16 7.47 19.41
CA GLU A 342 -6.77 6.45 18.45
C GLU A 342 -6.91 6.96 17.02
N LEU A 343 -5.93 6.65 16.17
CA LEU A 343 -5.91 7.11 14.79
C LEU A 343 -6.98 6.44 13.94
N ASP A 344 -7.19 5.13 14.16
CA ASP A 344 -7.99 4.28 13.29
C ASP A 344 -9.40 4.04 13.87
N PRO A 345 -10.46 4.63 13.28
CA PRO A 345 -11.83 4.41 13.75
C PRO A 345 -12.28 2.95 13.64
N GLU A 346 -11.72 2.16 12.72
CA GLU A 346 -12.06 0.74 12.59
C GLU A 346 -11.46 -0.09 13.73
N MET A 347 -10.26 0.26 14.22
CA MET A 347 -9.71 -0.36 15.42
C MET A 347 -10.61 -0.10 16.64
N ILE A 348 -11.10 1.13 16.80
CA ILE A 348 -12.08 1.50 17.83
C ILE A 348 -13.37 0.69 17.67
N SER A 349 -13.85 0.54 16.44
CA SER A 349 -15.07 -0.24 16.10
C SER A 349 -14.88 -1.71 16.48
N LEU A 350 -13.76 -2.32 16.10
CA LEU A 350 -13.44 -3.70 16.45
C LEU A 350 -13.35 -3.90 17.97
N ALA A 351 -12.64 -3.01 18.68
CA ALA A 351 -12.50 -3.09 20.12
C ALA A 351 -13.84 -3.01 20.88
N ARG A 352 -14.83 -2.32 20.29
CA ARG A 352 -16.18 -2.21 20.85
C ARG A 352 -17.09 -3.37 20.52
N HIS A 353 -17.00 -3.92 19.30
CA HIS A 353 -18.01 -4.83 18.76
C HIS A 353 -17.53 -6.26 18.56
N ASP A 354 -16.24 -6.51 18.32
CA ASP A 354 -15.73 -7.88 18.25
C ASP A 354 -15.81 -8.53 19.63
N ARG A 355 -16.46 -9.69 19.69
CA ARG A 355 -16.72 -10.39 20.96
C ARG A 355 -15.41 -10.73 21.70
N ARG A 356 -14.34 -11.08 20.99
CA ARG A 356 -13.06 -11.47 21.54
C ARG A 356 -12.38 -10.28 22.20
N LEU A 357 -12.22 -9.17 21.44
CA LEU A 357 -11.61 -7.95 21.94
C LEU A 357 -12.42 -7.34 23.08
N ARG A 358 -13.75 -7.30 22.95
CA ARG A 358 -14.63 -6.79 24.00
C ARG A 358 -14.55 -7.63 25.30
N THR A 359 -14.34 -8.93 25.18
CA THR A 359 -14.14 -9.79 26.36
C THR A 359 -12.81 -9.50 27.03
N LEU A 360 -11.74 -9.34 26.25
CA LEU A 360 -10.40 -9.02 26.75
C LEU A 360 -10.35 -7.64 27.40
N ASN A 361 -10.86 -6.61 26.75
CA ASN A 361 -10.87 -5.24 27.28
C ASN A 361 -11.98 -5.02 28.34
N ARG A 362 -12.80 -6.03 28.65
CA ARG A 362 -13.88 -5.97 29.64
C ARG A 362 -14.87 -4.84 29.37
N GLY A 363 -15.07 -4.45 28.10
CA GLY A 363 -15.96 -3.37 27.69
C GLY A 363 -15.48 -1.97 28.04
N SER A 364 -14.20 -1.77 28.33
CA SER A 364 -13.57 -0.48 28.65
C SER A 364 -13.91 0.63 27.67
N MET A 365 -13.97 0.29 26.37
CA MET A 365 -14.31 1.23 25.29
C MET A 365 -15.73 1.79 25.35
N SER A 366 -16.55 1.30 26.27
CA SER A 366 -17.95 1.75 26.51
C SER A 366 -18.20 2.20 27.94
N ASP A 367 -17.15 2.31 28.77
CA ASP A 367 -17.26 2.80 30.15
C ASP A 367 -17.66 4.29 30.15
N PRO A 368 -18.60 4.72 31.01
CA PRO A 368 -19.05 6.12 31.07
C PRO A 368 -17.93 7.12 31.47
N ARG A 369 -16.85 6.68 32.10
CA ARG A 369 -15.68 7.50 32.42
C ARG A 369 -14.74 7.68 31.22
N ALA A 370 -14.91 6.89 30.13
CA ALA A 370 -14.04 6.89 28.97
C ALA A 370 -14.58 7.82 27.87
N THR A 371 -13.71 8.66 27.35
CA THR A 371 -13.95 9.45 26.13
C THR A 371 -13.02 8.93 25.03
N ILE A 372 -13.60 8.36 23.97
CA ILE A 372 -12.84 7.78 22.85
C ILE A 372 -12.88 8.75 21.68
N VAL A 373 -11.70 9.14 21.17
CA VAL A 373 -11.53 10.14 20.11
C VAL A 373 -10.79 9.49 18.93
N ALA A 374 -11.42 9.48 17.75
CA ALA A 374 -10.76 9.06 16.51
C ALA A 374 -10.00 10.26 15.92
N ALA A 375 -8.67 10.30 16.11
CA ALA A 375 -7.82 11.40 15.62
C ALA A 375 -6.34 11.03 15.60
N ASP A 376 -5.55 11.72 14.76
CA ASP A 376 -4.09 11.73 14.84
C ASP A 376 -3.64 12.39 16.15
N ALA A 377 -2.91 11.68 16.99
CA ALA A 377 -2.50 12.09 18.32
C ALA A 377 -1.70 13.40 18.32
N PHE A 378 -0.78 13.56 17.35
CA PHE A 378 0.02 14.77 17.21
C PHE A 378 -0.86 16.00 16.92
N SER A 379 -1.78 15.85 15.99
CA SER A 379 -2.72 16.90 15.60
C SER A 379 -3.74 17.22 16.72
N TRP A 380 -4.14 16.19 17.46
CA TRP A 380 -5.08 16.34 18.56
C TRP A 380 -4.44 17.11 19.73
N LEU A 381 -3.23 16.73 20.16
CA LEU A 381 -2.47 17.42 21.19
C LEU A 381 -2.26 18.91 20.84
N ARG A 382 -1.95 19.24 19.58
CA ARG A 382 -1.79 20.65 19.16
C ARG A 382 -3.05 21.50 19.31
N LYS A 383 -4.22 20.89 19.29
CA LYS A 383 -5.52 21.58 19.38
C LYS A 383 -6.11 21.55 20.78
N SER A 384 -5.81 20.52 21.56
CA SER A 384 -6.26 20.36 22.93
C SER A 384 -5.55 21.38 23.85
N ARG A 385 -6.20 21.72 24.94
CA ARG A 385 -5.63 22.52 26.07
C ARG A 385 -5.88 21.84 27.41
N GLN A 386 -6.39 20.64 27.41
CA GLN A 386 -6.69 19.89 28.61
C GLN A 386 -5.40 19.37 29.24
N LEU A 387 -5.31 19.44 30.54
CA LEU A 387 -4.22 18.87 31.33
C LEU A 387 -4.65 17.53 31.89
N TYR A 388 -3.69 16.64 32.05
CA TYR A 388 -3.89 15.29 32.57
C TYR A 388 -2.88 14.97 33.67
N ASP A 389 -3.33 14.25 34.66
CA ASP A 389 -2.50 13.81 35.80
C ASP A 389 -1.58 12.65 35.36
N VAL A 390 -2.06 11.81 34.41
CA VAL A 390 -1.29 10.72 33.82
C VAL A 390 -1.47 10.72 32.31
N ILE A 391 -0.36 10.54 31.57
CA ILE A 391 -0.34 10.32 30.13
C ILE A 391 0.30 8.97 29.85
N ILE A 392 -0.40 8.12 29.09
CA ILE A 392 0.07 6.82 28.65
C ILE A 392 0.24 6.88 27.12
N ILE A 393 1.43 6.55 26.62
CA ILE A 393 1.76 6.53 25.20
C ILE A 393 1.97 5.08 24.79
N ASP A 394 0.96 4.55 24.10
CA ASP A 394 0.87 3.17 23.61
C ASP A 394 0.79 3.19 22.07
N MET A 395 1.91 3.50 21.45
CA MET A 395 2.05 3.69 20.01
C MET A 395 2.83 2.54 19.39
N PRO A 396 2.64 2.23 18.09
CA PRO A 396 3.49 1.30 17.37
C PRO A 396 4.96 1.71 17.40
N ASP A 397 5.87 0.76 17.26
CA ASP A 397 7.30 1.02 17.21
C ASP A 397 7.70 2.01 16.10
N PRO A 398 8.78 2.81 16.28
CA PRO A 398 9.22 3.83 15.31
C PRO A 398 10.03 3.22 14.15
N ASP A 399 9.53 2.19 13.52
CA ASP A 399 10.16 1.46 12.40
C ASP A 399 9.92 2.15 11.04
N GLU A 400 8.86 2.96 10.94
CA GLU A 400 8.53 3.75 9.77
C GLU A 400 8.62 5.27 10.03
N SER A 401 8.83 6.06 8.96
CA SER A 401 8.86 7.52 9.07
C SER A 401 7.54 8.12 9.60
N ALA A 402 6.42 7.43 9.36
CA ALA A 402 5.11 7.86 9.83
C ALA A 402 4.96 7.72 11.35
N THR A 403 5.50 6.65 11.94
CA THR A 403 5.48 6.37 13.38
C THR A 403 6.62 7.07 14.11
N ALA A 404 7.80 7.23 13.48
CA ALA A 404 8.98 7.87 14.07
C ALA A 404 8.71 9.30 14.58
N LYS A 405 7.79 10.06 13.94
CA LYS A 405 7.40 11.40 14.42
C LYS A 405 6.78 11.39 15.82
N LEU A 406 6.16 10.27 16.24
CA LEU A 406 5.52 10.09 17.54
C LEU A 406 6.54 9.82 18.67
N TYR A 407 7.81 9.67 18.29
CA TYR A 407 8.94 9.48 19.20
C TYR A 407 9.96 10.64 19.11
N SER A 408 9.51 11.77 18.58
CA SER A 408 10.34 12.99 18.44
C SER A 408 10.34 13.84 19.71
N VAL A 409 11.36 14.70 19.85
CA VAL A 409 11.43 15.68 20.93
C VAL A 409 10.20 16.59 20.92
N GLU A 410 9.74 16.99 19.73
CA GLU A 410 8.56 17.83 19.54
C GLU A 410 7.27 17.17 20.04
N PHE A 411 7.13 15.87 19.80
CA PHE A 411 5.96 15.14 20.29
C PHE A 411 5.96 15.01 21.80
N TYR A 412 7.10 14.67 22.40
CA TYR A 412 7.21 14.55 23.85
C TYR A 412 7.10 15.91 24.57
N ALA A 413 7.65 16.98 23.99
CA ALA A 413 7.46 18.33 24.52
C ALA A 413 5.97 18.74 24.47
N LEU A 414 5.28 18.36 23.39
CA LEU A 414 3.85 18.61 23.26
C LEU A 414 3.05 17.78 24.27
N ALA A 415 3.36 16.52 24.49
CA ALA A 415 2.74 15.68 25.50
C ALA A 415 3.03 16.22 26.92
N LYS A 416 4.28 16.63 27.21
CA LYS A 416 4.68 17.31 28.46
C LYS A 416 3.82 18.53 28.74
N ALA A 417 3.54 19.36 27.75
CA ALA A 417 2.70 20.55 27.89
C ALA A 417 1.24 20.24 28.30
N HIS A 418 0.83 18.98 28.23
CA HIS A 418 -0.48 18.49 28.67
C HIS A 418 -0.42 17.75 30.02
N LEU A 419 0.75 17.67 30.66
CA LEU A 419 0.85 17.17 32.03
C LEU A 419 0.41 18.21 33.02
N ALA A 420 -0.40 17.80 33.99
CA ALA A 420 -0.69 18.59 35.19
C ALA A 420 0.57 18.68 36.06
N VAL A 421 0.58 19.63 36.99
CA VAL A 421 1.68 19.78 37.97
C VAL A 421 1.85 18.47 38.76
N GLY A 422 3.04 17.89 38.72
CA GLY A 422 3.32 16.60 39.36
C GLY A 422 2.77 15.39 38.55
N GLY A 423 2.31 15.63 37.32
CA GLY A 423 1.82 14.58 36.42
C GLY A 423 2.93 13.66 35.96
N ARG A 424 2.55 12.50 35.47
CA ARG A 424 3.45 11.42 35.06
C ARG A 424 3.08 10.92 33.68
N MET A 425 4.10 10.46 32.95
CA MET A 425 3.94 9.88 31.61
C MET A 425 4.60 8.50 31.59
N VAL A 426 3.96 7.53 30.96
CA VAL A 426 4.57 6.24 30.64
C VAL A 426 4.54 6.06 29.13
N VAL A 427 5.69 5.64 28.58
CA VAL A 427 5.89 5.44 27.15
C VAL A 427 6.35 4.02 26.91
N GLN A 428 5.69 3.28 26.01
CA GLN A 428 6.24 2.07 25.48
C GLN A 428 7.50 2.41 24.65
N ALA A 429 8.53 1.57 24.68
CA ALA A 429 9.82 1.91 24.12
C ALA A 429 10.50 0.76 23.34
N GLY A 430 9.74 -0.26 22.97
CA GLY A 430 10.26 -1.44 22.28
C GLY A 430 11.17 -2.30 23.16
N SER A 431 11.84 -3.27 22.54
CA SER A 431 12.67 -4.21 23.29
C SER A 431 14.08 -3.66 23.58
N PRO A 432 14.50 -3.56 24.85
CA PRO A 432 15.87 -3.21 25.18
C PRO A 432 16.88 -4.29 24.79
N TYR A 433 16.43 -5.52 24.58
CA TYR A 433 17.26 -6.65 24.17
C TYR A 433 17.41 -6.75 22.65
N PHE A 434 16.31 -6.72 21.90
CA PHE A 434 16.32 -6.88 20.45
C PHE A 434 16.66 -5.57 19.71
N ALA A 435 16.25 -4.42 20.26
CA ALA A 435 16.45 -3.10 19.68
C ALA A 435 17.06 -2.09 20.67
N PRO A 436 18.23 -2.38 21.31
CA PRO A 436 18.77 -1.56 22.38
C PRO A 436 19.06 -0.12 21.95
N ARG A 437 19.43 0.10 20.69
CA ARG A 437 19.69 1.47 20.19
C ARG A 437 18.40 2.29 20.12
N SER A 438 17.29 1.72 19.64
CA SER A 438 15.97 2.37 19.60
C SER A 438 15.50 2.70 21.00
N PHE A 439 15.56 1.73 21.93
CA PHE A 439 15.18 1.91 23.32
C PHE A 439 15.92 3.08 23.97
N TRP A 440 17.24 3.08 23.91
CA TRP A 440 18.05 4.16 24.51
C TRP A 440 17.91 5.50 23.75
N CYS A 441 17.60 5.47 22.47
CA CYS A 441 17.25 6.67 21.71
C CYS A 441 15.96 7.31 22.22
N ILE A 442 14.93 6.50 22.47
CA ILE A 442 13.66 6.97 23.05
C ILE A 442 13.90 7.61 24.44
N VAL A 443 14.68 6.94 25.31
CA VAL A 443 15.06 7.48 26.62
C VAL A 443 15.77 8.85 26.48
N ALA A 444 16.73 8.94 25.55
CA ALA A 444 17.47 10.17 25.30
C ALA A 444 16.56 11.28 24.73
N THR A 445 15.60 10.93 23.89
CA THR A 445 14.66 11.87 23.28
C THR A 445 13.71 12.46 24.34
N LEU A 446 13.22 11.64 25.29
CA LEU A 446 12.42 12.09 26.43
C LEU A 446 13.22 13.06 27.32
N ARG A 447 14.50 12.75 27.58
CA ARG A 447 15.39 13.67 28.32
C ARG A 447 15.64 14.98 27.58
N ALA A 448 15.77 14.93 26.25
CA ALA A 448 15.90 16.12 25.42
C ALA A 448 14.63 17.00 25.41
N ALA A 449 13.48 16.45 25.79
CA ALA A 449 12.23 17.18 26.04
C ALA A 449 12.11 17.67 27.50
N ASP A 450 13.25 17.72 28.24
CA ASP A 450 13.31 18.12 29.65
C ASP A 450 12.43 17.28 30.59
N LEU A 451 12.38 15.96 30.38
CA LEU A 451 11.68 15.02 31.24
C LEU A 451 12.68 14.20 32.06
N HIS A 452 12.43 14.01 33.32
CA HIS A 452 13.11 13.02 34.17
C HIS A 452 12.62 11.63 33.81
N THR A 453 13.54 10.67 33.56
CA THR A 453 13.19 9.36 32.99
C THR A 453 13.68 8.21 33.86
N ILE A 454 12.83 7.23 34.08
CA ILE A 454 13.14 5.94 34.73
C ILE A 454 12.80 4.84 33.72
N PRO A 455 13.79 4.29 32.98
CA PRO A 455 13.56 3.17 32.08
C PRO A 455 13.39 1.87 32.89
N TYR A 456 12.51 1.00 32.43
CA TYR A 456 12.27 -0.33 32.98
C TYR A 456 11.79 -1.29 31.90
N HIS A 457 11.69 -2.58 32.20
CA HIS A 457 11.27 -3.59 31.26
C HIS A 457 10.52 -4.73 31.95
N VAL A 458 9.82 -5.53 31.17
CA VAL A 458 9.12 -6.73 31.61
C VAL A 458 9.23 -7.82 30.54
N ASP A 459 9.35 -9.07 30.98
CA ASP A 459 9.29 -10.20 30.06
C ASP A 459 7.82 -10.52 29.73
N VAL A 460 7.50 -10.41 28.43
CA VAL A 460 6.23 -10.79 27.84
C VAL A 460 6.48 -11.97 26.91
N PRO A 461 6.11 -13.20 27.25
CA PRO A 461 6.51 -14.40 26.49
C PRO A 461 6.20 -14.38 24.99
N SER A 462 5.15 -13.67 24.56
CA SER A 462 4.80 -13.53 23.15
C SER A 462 5.66 -12.50 22.39
N PHE A 463 6.27 -11.51 23.09
CA PHE A 463 7.12 -10.46 22.53
C PHE A 463 8.59 -10.61 22.92
N GLY A 464 8.88 -11.28 24.03
CA GLY A 464 10.16 -11.24 24.72
C GLY A 464 10.26 -10.08 25.71
N ASP A 465 11.50 -9.63 25.97
CA ASP A 465 11.76 -8.56 26.92
C ASP A 465 11.35 -7.20 26.34
N TRP A 466 10.34 -6.56 26.95
CA TRP A 466 9.75 -5.31 26.46
C TRP A 466 10.00 -4.15 27.41
N GLY A 467 10.35 -3.01 26.84
CA GLY A 467 10.80 -1.83 27.57
C GLY A 467 9.78 -0.72 27.63
N PHE A 468 9.82 0.01 28.74
CA PHE A 468 9.00 1.18 29.02
C PHE A 468 9.84 2.27 29.65
N VAL A 469 9.35 3.50 29.58
CA VAL A 469 9.95 4.65 30.24
C VAL A 469 8.90 5.40 31.02
N LEU A 470 9.05 5.44 32.36
CA LEU A 470 8.31 6.35 33.21
C LEU A 470 9.01 7.72 33.15
N ALA A 471 8.26 8.76 32.88
CA ALA A 471 8.75 10.13 32.76
C ALA A 471 7.91 11.10 33.60
N SER A 472 8.54 12.13 34.12
CA SER A 472 7.90 13.21 34.85
C SER A 472 8.59 14.53 34.60
N ASP A 473 7.96 15.63 34.97
CA ASP A 473 8.54 16.96 34.89
C ASP A 473 9.65 17.15 35.92
#